data_ef40bc2cd7ad4ef526df6dfc312c2c68
#
_entry.id   ef40bc2cd7ad4ef526df6dfc312c2c68
#
_cell.length_a   1.000
_cell.length_b   1.000
_cell.length_c   1.000
_cell.angle_alpha   90.00
_cell.angle_beta   90.00
_cell.angle_gamma   90.00
#
_symmetry.space_group_name_H-M   'P 1'
#
loop_
_entity.id
_entity.type
_entity.pdbx_description
1 polymer ?
#
loop_
_entity_poly.entity_id
_entity_poly.type
_entity_poly.pdbx_seq_one_letter_code
_entity_poly.pdbx_strand_id
1 'polypeptide(L)'
;MGRVTIAKVGRRQSRRTALFLLYQWDLTGQPLASLYDGTPDDFALGLAEAIAERAPRLDERITEASDDWSADRLGTLERNVLRIGVHELEEGSVPREVAISEAVRLAKRYASEDAARLVNGILAAIARDEEAA
;
A
#
# COMPACT_ATOMS: atom_id res chain seq x y z
N MET A 1 12.03 6.16 -32.55
CA MET A 1 11.91 5.98 -32.19
C MET A 1 11.88 5.58 -31.16
N GLY A 2 11.98 5.30 -30.71
CA GLY A 2 12.00 4.67 -29.95
C GLY A 2 11.70 4.98 -28.72
N ARG A 3 11.23 5.21 -28.16
CA ARG A 3 10.93 5.40 -27.11
C ARG A 3 10.62 4.61 -26.44
N VAL A 4 10.69 4.34 -26.09
CA VAL A 4 10.33 3.60 -25.66
C VAL A 4 10.26 3.19 -24.58
N THR A 5 10.27 2.77 -24.45
CA THR A 5 10.39 2.06 -23.55
C THR A 5 10.55 2.58 -22.40
N ILE A 6 10.95 3.35 -22.32
CA ILE A 6 11.21 3.92 -21.30
C ILE A 6 10.27 4.11 -20.42
N ALA A 7 9.44 4.54 -20.56
CA ALA A 7 8.53 4.93 -19.68
C ALA A 7 7.91 3.91 -18.89
N LYS A 8 8.00 2.68 -19.19
CA LYS A 8 7.29 1.73 -18.43
C LYS A 8 7.98 1.35 -17.19
N VAL A 9 7.50 1.79 -16.08
CA VAL A 9 7.97 1.42 -14.77
C VAL A 9 7.16 0.22 -14.29
N GLY A 10 7.80 -0.80 -13.79
CA GLY A 10 7.10 -1.99 -13.32
C GLY A 10 6.25 -1.70 -12.10
N ARG A 11 5.18 -2.48 -11.91
CA ARG A 11 4.26 -2.28 -10.80
C ARG A 11 4.93 -2.41 -9.45
N ARG A 12 5.91 -3.30 -9.33
CA ARG A 12 6.65 -3.43 -8.07
C ARG A 12 7.38 -2.15 -7.71
N GLN A 13 8.02 -1.54 -8.70
CA GLN A 13 8.73 -0.30 -8.45
C GLN A 13 7.75 0.81 -8.12
N SER A 14 6.62 0.87 -8.79
CA SER A 14 5.61 1.88 -8.52
C SER A 14 5.03 1.72 -7.12
N ARG A 15 4.77 0.49 -6.68
CA ARG A 15 4.29 0.25 -5.32
C ARG A 15 5.30 0.69 -4.28
N ARG A 16 6.58 0.42 -4.55
CA ARG A 16 7.65 0.84 -3.64
C ARG A 16 7.72 2.35 -3.54
N THR A 17 7.66 3.03 -4.68
CA THR A 17 7.67 4.49 -4.70
C THR A 17 6.44 5.03 -3.95
N ALA A 18 5.27 4.45 -4.19
CA ALA A 18 4.06 4.87 -3.49
C ALA A 18 4.20 4.67 -1.99
N LEU A 19 4.80 3.55 -1.57
CA LEU A 19 5.01 3.29 -0.15
C LEU A 19 5.88 4.36 0.48
N PHE A 20 6.97 4.75 -0.18
CA PHE A 20 7.86 5.77 0.37
C PHE A 20 7.19 7.13 0.42
N LEU A 21 6.39 7.46 -0.58
CA LEU A 21 5.63 8.71 -0.57
C LEU A 21 4.61 8.71 0.58
N LEU A 22 3.88 7.63 0.75
CA LEU A 22 2.89 7.52 1.81
C LEU A 22 3.55 7.55 3.19
N TYR A 23 4.69 6.92 3.32
CA TYR A 23 5.42 6.91 4.58
C TYR A 23 5.79 8.34 4.98
N GLN A 24 6.36 9.11 4.06
CA GLN A 24 6.74 10.49 4.35
C GLN A 24 5.53 11.37 4.59
N TRP A 25 4.48 11.19 3.79
CA TRP A 25 3.24 11.92 3.96
C TRP A 25 2.63 11.67 5.35
N ASP A 26 2.62 10.40 5.76
CA ASP A 26 2.04 10.01 7.05
C ASP A 26 2.85 10.59 8.22
N LEU A 27 4.16 10.63 8.09
CA LEU A 27 5.03 11.17 9.13
C LEU A 27 5.01 12.69 9.20
N THR A 28 4.99 13.36 8.06
CA THR A 28 5.22 14.80 8.02
C THR A 28 3.97 15.62 7.77
N GLY A 29 2.94 15.02 7.21
CA GLY A 29 1.73 15.77 6.82
C GLY A 29 1.92 16.62 5.58
N GLN A 30 3.08 16.54 4.91
CA GLN A 30 3.33 17.34 3.71
C GLN A 30 2.59 16.76 2.51
N PRO A 31 2.18 17.60 1.57
CA PRO A 31 1.50 17.11 0.36
C PRO A 31 2.38 16.13 -0.41
N LEU A 32 1.77 15.07 -0.92
CA LEU A 32 2.52 14.04 -1.64
C LEU A 32 3.34 14.58 -2.79
N ALA A 33 2.78 15.51 -3.54
CA ALA A 33 3.49 16.05 -4.70
C ALA A 33 4.77 16.78 -4.32
N SER A 34 4.86 17.30 -3.09
CA SER A 34 6.04 18.01 -2.65
C SER A 34 7.15 17.08 -2.18
N LEU A 35 6.85 15.80 -2.06
CA LEU A 35 7.81 14.82 -1.53
C LEU A 35 8.55 14.06 -2.63
N TYR A 36 8.30 14.39 -3.88
CA TYR A 36 8.90 13.67 -4.99
C TYR A 36 9.94 14.53 -5.68
N ASP A 37 11.14 14.00 -5.83
CA ASP A 37 12.20 14.70 -6.54
C ASP A 37 12.15 14.37 -8.03
N GLY A 38 12.19 15.35 -8.87
CA GLY A 38 12.22 15.15 -10.31
C GLY A 38 10.84 14.84 -10.87
N THR A 39 10.79 14.11 -11.97
CA THR A 39 9.54 13.77 -12.64
C THR A 39 8.90 12.57 -11.95
N PRO A 40 7.70 12.73 -11.40
CA PRO A 40 7.08 11.61 -10.72
C PRO A 40 6.67 10.50 -11.70
N ASP A 41 6.72 9.27 -11.21
CA ASP A 41 6.08 8.14 -11.85
C ASP A 41 4.59 8.34 -11.66
N ASP A 42 3.88 8.62 -12.75
CA ASP A 42 2.44 8.96 -12.67
C ASP A 42 1.63 7.86 -11.99
N PHE A 43 1.96 6.62 -12.23
CA PHE A 43 1.22 5.53 -11.59
C PHE A 43 1.46 5.52 -10.08
N ALA A 44 2.71 5.69 -9.66
CA ALA A 44 3.03 5.70 -8.24
C ALA A 44 2.40 6.88 -7.53
N LEU A 45 2.46 8.06 -8.12
CA LEU A 45 1.87 9.24 -7.52
C LEU A 45 0.35 9.12 -7.45
N GLY A 46 -0.27 8.66 -8.53
CA GLY A 46 -1.72 8.45 -8.54
C GLY A 46 -2.17 7.43 -7.51
N LEU A 47 -1.41 6.35 -7.37
CA LEU A 47 -1.70 5.33 -6.36
C LEU A 47 -1.61 5.92 -4.95
N ALA A 48 -0.52 6.65 -4.68
CA ALA A 48 -0.34 7.24 -3.36
C ALA A 48 -1.44 8.26 -3.06
N GLU A 49 -1.82 9.07 -4.04
CA GLU A 49 -2.88 10.07 -3.83
C GLU A 49 -4.23 9.42 -3.56
N ALA A 50 -4.57 8.37 -4.31
CA ALA A 50 -5.82 7.66 -4.10
C ALA A 50 -5.87 7.05 -2.70
N ILE A 51 -4.75 6.48 -2.26
CA ILE A 51 -4.68 5.86 -0.95
C ILE A 51 -4.75 6.91 0.16
N ALA A 52 -4.03 8.02 0.01
CA ALA A 52 -4.05 9.08 1.02
C ALA A 52 -5.45 9.65 1.19
N GLU A 53 -6.15 9.82 0.09
CA GLU A 53 -7.52 10.34 0.14
C GLU A 53 -8.45 9.38 0.86
N ARG A 54 -8.24 8.10 0.71
CA ARG A 54 -9.09 7.07 1.29
C ARG A 54 -8.56 6.53 2.62
N ALA A 55 -7.48 7.10 3.13
CA ALA A 55 -6.81 6.55 4.31
C ALA A 55 -7.74 6.31 5.51
N PRO A 56 -8.67 7.23 5.86
CA PRO A 56 -9.54 6.94 7.01
C PRO A 56 -10.39 5.68 6.81
N ARG A 57 -10.93 5.50 5.61
CA ARG A 57 -11.73 4.31 5.32
C ARG A 57 -10.88 3.04 5.30
N LEU A 58 -9.69 3.13 4.70
CA LEU A 58 -8.79 1.99 4.66
C LEU A 58 -8.37 1.59 6.08
N ASP A 59 -8.12 2.58 6.93
CA ASP A 59 -7.73 2.33 8.31
C ASP A 59 -8.85 1.67 9.10
N GLU A 60 -10.11 2.02 8.82
CA GLU A 60 -11.24 1.33 9.42
C GLU A 60 -11.24 -0.15 9.06
N ARG A 61 -11.02 -0.46 7.79
CA ARG A 61 -10.99 -1.85 7.34
C ARG A 61 -9.85 -2.62 8.00
N ILE A 62 -8.69 -1.97 8.10
CA ILE A 62 -7.53 -2.59 8.74
C ILE A 62 -7.82 -2.86 10.21
N THR A 63 -8.40 -1.89 10.90
CA THR A 63 -8.72 -2.03 12.31
C THR A 63 -9.72 -3.16 12.54
N GLU A 64 -10.74 -3.24 11.70
CA GLU A 64 -11.75 -4.28 11.83
C GLU A 64 -11.19 -5.69 11.61
N ALA A 65 -10.22 -5.81 10.71
CA ALA A 65 -9.63 -7.11 10.40
C ALA A 65 -8.49 -7.47 11.35
N SER A 66 -8.03 -6.53 12.15
CA SER A 66 -6.94 -6.77 13.08
C SER A 66 -7.53 -6.99 14.47
N ASP A 67 -7.37 -8.18 14.99
CA ASP A 67 -8.03 -8.56 16.24
C ASP A 67 -7.67 -7.68 17.43
N ASP A 68 -6.41 -7.36 17.57
CA ASP A 68 -5.92 -6.70 18.78
C ASP A 68 -5.37 -5.29 18.56
N TRP A 69 -5.33 -4.80 17.34
CA TRP A 69 -4.66 -3.56 17.04
C TRP A 69 -5.51 -2.64 16.18
N SER A 70 -5.56 -1.38 16.54
CA SER A 70 -6.12 -0.37 15.64
C SER A 70 -5.03 0.07 14.69
N ALA A 71 -5.41 0.60 13.53
CA ALA A 71 -4.45 1.00 12.49
C ALA A 71 -3.46 2.05 13.02
N ASP A 72 -3.89 2.92 13.93
CA ASP A 72 -3.02 3.95 14.45
C ASP A 72 -1.97 3.42 15.42
N ARG A 73 -2.10 2.16 15.85
CA ARG A 73 -1.10 1.54 16.71
C ARG A 73 -0.04 0.77 15.94
N LEU A 74 -0.26 0.60 14.65
CA LEU A 74 0.72 -0.06 13.81
C LEU A 74 1.84 0.92 13.48
N GLY A 75 3.02 0.41 13.18
CA GLY A 75 4.12 1.26 12.70
C GLY A 75 3.73 1.93 11.40
N THR A 76 4.31 3.09 11.15
CA THR A 76 3.97 3.88 9.97
C THR A 76 4.18 3.09 8.68
N LEU A 77 5.24 2.30 8.63
CA LEU A 77 5.55 1.53 7.42
C LEU A 77 4.53 0.41 7.22
N GLU A 78 4.25 -0.36 8.28
CA GLU A 78 3.29 -1.46 8.21
C GLU A 78 1.90 -0.94 7.86
N ARG A 79 1.51 0.19 8.45
CA ARG A 79 0.21 0.78 8.16
C ARG A 79 0.07 1.13 6.70
N ASN A 80 1.11 1.71 6.13
CA ASN A 80 1.03 2.11 4.72
C ASN A 80 1.13 0.94 3.76
N VAL A 81 1.86 -0.11 4.11
CA VAL A 81 1.84 -1.34 3.33
C VAL A 81 0.43 -1.93 3.33
N LEU A 82 -0.22 -1.95 4.49
CA LEU A 82 -1.59 -2.44 4.60
C LEU A 82 -2.56 -1.60 3.80
N ARG A 83 -2.41 -0.28 3.84
CA ARG A 83 -3.26 0.60 3.04
C ARG A 83 -3.14 0.29 1.55
N ILE A 84 -1.92 0.07 1.06
CA ILE A 84 -1.71 -0.31 -0.34
C ILE A 84 -2.42 -1.63 -0.63
N GLY A 85 -2.24 -2.62 0.24
CA GLY A 85 -2.84 -3.94 0.03
C GLY A 85 -4.36 -3.89 0.01
N VAL A 86 -4.96 -3.20 0.97
CA VAL A 86 -6.43 -3.09 1.04
C VAL A 86 -6.96 -2.36 -0.18
N HIS A 87 -6.29 -1.27 -0.57
CA HIS A 87 -6.69 -0.51 -1.75
C HIS A 87 -6.70 -1.41 -2.99
N GLU A 88 -5.65 -2.20 -3.19
CA GLU A 88 -5.58 -3.08 -4.36
C GLU A 88 -6.60 -4.19 -4.30
N LEU A 89 -6.88 -4.72 -3.12
CA LEU A 89 -7.93 -5.72 -2.97
C LEU A 89 -9.29 -5.14 -3.35
N GLU A 90 -9.58 -3.92 -2.92
CA GLU A 90 -10.86 -3.29 -3.21
C GLU A 90 -10.98 -2.88 -4.67
N GLU A 91 -9.88 -2.43 -5.26
CA GLU A 91 -9.92 -2.03 -6.67
C GLU A 91 -10.08 -3.20 -7.59
N GLY A 92 -9.56 -4.35 -7.24
CA GLY A 92 -9.68 -5.54 -8.07
C GLY A 92 -8.87 -5.50 -9.36
N SER A 93 -7.91 -4.58 -9.45
CA SER A 93 -7.12 -4.46 -10.67
C SER A 93 -6.06 -5.55 -10.81
N VAL A 94 -5.76 -6.25 -9.72
CA VAL A 94 -4.86 -7.41 -9.74
C VAL A 94 -5.53 -8.54 -8.98
N PRO A 95 -5.15 -9.80 -9.23
CA PRO A 95 -5.70 -10.92 -8.45
C PRO A 95 -5.40 -10.75 -6.96
N ARG A 96 -6.30 -11.25 -6.12
CA ARG A 96 -6.13 -11.13 -4.67
C ARG A 96 -4.80 -11.67 -4.20
N GLU A 97 -4.40 -12.81 -4.72
CA GLU A 97 -3.13 -13.42 -4.32
C GLU A 97 -1.96 -12.52 -4.62
N VAL A 98 -2.02 -11.79 -5.73
CA VAL A 98 -0.96 -10.88 -6.12
C VAL A 98 -0.94 -9.67 -5.18
N ALA A 99 -2.11 -9.10 -4.89
CA ALA A 99 -2.18 -7.96 -3.98
C ALA A 99 -1.59 -8.31 -2.62
N ILE A 100 -1.94 -9.47 -2.09
CA ILE A 100 -1.44 -9.92 -0.79
C ILE A 100 0.05 -10.21 -0.84
N SER A 101 0.50 -10.95 -1.84
CA SER A 101 1.90 -11.34 -1.89
C SER A 101 2.81 -10.14 -2.12
N GLU A 102 2.37 -9.15 -2.87
CA GLU A 102 3.18 -7.95 -3.08
C GLU A 102 3.26 -7.09 -1.82
N ALA A 103 2.17 -6.99 -1.07
CA ALA A 103 2.19 -6.29 0.21
C ALA A 103 3.11 -7.00 1.21
N VAL A 104 3.03 -8.33 1.27
CA VAL A 104 3.89 -9.12 2.15
C VAL A 104 5.36 -8.92 1.76
N ARG A 105 5.65 -8.88 0.48
CA ARG A 105 7.00 -8.63 -0.01
C ARG A 105 7.52 -7.27 0.46
N LEU A 106 6.69 -6.24 0.38
CA LEU A 106 7.08 -4.91 0.83
C LEU A 106 7.36 -4.90 2.34
N ALA A 107 6.49 -5.54 3.11
CA ALA A 107 6.66 -5.60 4.57
C ALA A 107 7.93 -6.34 4.93
N LYS A 108 8.21 -7.45 4.26
CA LYS A 108 9.39 -8.24 4.55
C LYS A 108 10.65 -7.48 4.20
N ARG A 109 10.64 -6.77 3.08
CA ARG A 109 11.82 -6.05 2.63
C ARG A 109 12.12 -4.82 3.46
N TYR A 110 11.10 -4.05 3.81
CA TYR A 110 11.33 -2.74 4.41
C TYR A 110 11.00 -2.65 5.89
N ALA A 111 10.34 -3.64 6.44
CA ALA A 111 10.04 -3.67 7.87
C ALA A 111 10.66 -4.88 8.54
N SER A 112 9.97 -6.02 8.55
CA SER A 112 10.48 -7.21 9.23
C SER A 112 9.68 -8.44 8.81
N GLU A 113 10.17 -9.63 9.20
CA GLU A 113 9.43 -10.87 9.00
C GLU A 113 8.16 -10.88 9.83
N ASP A 114 8.21 -10.33 11.03
CA ASP A 114 7.02 -10.24 11.87
C ASP A 114 5.98 -9.35 11.22
N ALA A 115 6.40 -8.22 10.65
CA ALA A 115 5.50 -7.33 9.94
C ALA A 115 4.89 -8.04 8.73
N ALA A 116 5.68 -8.85 8.02
CA ALA A 116 5.17 -9.59 6.87
C ALA A 116 4.07 -10.57 7.28
N ARG A 117 4.26 -11.25 8.41
CA ARG A 117 3.24 -12.18 8.91
C ARG A 117 1.96 -11.44 9.31
N LEU A 118 2.11 -10.31 9.96
CA LEU A 118 0.97 -9.50 10.36
C LEU A 118 0.20 -9.02 9.13
N VAL A 119 0.91 -8.49 8.14
CA VAL A 119 0.31 -8.00 6.92
C VAL A 119 -0.44 -9.12 6.20
N ASN A 120 0.19 -10.30 6.10
CA ASN A 120 -0.45 -11.43 5.45
C ASN A 120 -1.75 -11.82 6.17
N GLY A 121 -1.73 -11.87 7.49
CA GLY A 121 -2.92 -12.26 8.26
C GLY A 121 -4.06 -11.27 8.09
N ILE A 122 -3.77 -9.99 8.17
CA ILE A 122 -4.80 -8.97 8.05
C ILE A 122 -5.38 -8.95 6.64
N LEU A 123 -4.53 -8.98 5.62
CA LEU A 123 -5.02 -8.93 4.25
C LEU A 123 -5.78 -10.19 3.86
N ALA A 124 -5.36 -11.35 4.37
CA ALA A 124 -6.09 -12.59 4.13
C ALA A 124 -7.49 -12.53 4.75
N ALA A 125 -7.61 -11.95 5.94
CA ALA A 125 -8.91 -11.79 6.58
C ALA A 125 -9.82 -10.86 5.78
N ILE A 126 -9.26 -9.75 5.29
CA ILE A 126 -10.04 -8.81 4.48
C ILE A 126 -10.49 -9.47 3.18
N ALA A 127 -9.61 -10.25 2.54
CA ALA A 127 -9.95 -10.93 1.29
C ALA A 127 -11.07 -11.94 1.51
N ARG A 128 -11.06 -12.65 2.63
CA ARG A 128 -12.13 -13.59 2.95
C ARG A 128 -13.46 -12.88 3.16
N ASP A 129 -13.43 -11.72 3.82
CA ASP A 129 -14.64 -10.94 4.02
C ASP A 129 -15.23 -10.49 2.68
N GLU A 130 -14.37 -10.10 1.76
CA GLU A 130 -14.83 -9.66 0.45
C GLU A 130 -15.45 -10.81 -0.34
N GLU A 131 -14.88 -12.00 -0.20
CA GLU A 131 -15.46 -13.17 -0.86
C GLU A 131 -16.81 -13.54 -0.29
N ALA A 132 -17.00 -13.34 1.00
CA ALA A 132 -18.24 -13.70 1.65
C ALA A 132 -19.37 -12.70 1.37
N ALA A 133 -19.02 -11.49 0.96
CA ALA A 133 -20.01 -10.44 0.72
C ALA A 133 -20.80 -10.65 -0.61
#